data_c4d876530313ffe5618eca913a877fdc
#
_entry.id   c4d876530313ffe5618eca913a877fdc
#
_cell.length_a   1.000
_cell.length_b   1.000
_cell.length_c   1.000
_cell.angle_alpha   90.00
_cell.angle_beta   90.00
_cell.angle_gamma   90.00
#
_symmetry.space_group_name_H-M   'P 1'
#
loop_
_entity.id
_entity.type
_entity.pdbx_description
1 polymer ?
#
loop_
_entity_poly.entity_id
_entity_poly.type
_entity_poly.pdbx_seq_one_letter_code
_entity_poly.pdbx_strand_id
1 'polypeptide(L)'
;TTFAGEKILAGANQGLVDGDNKVKIQVGAYANDTVDIDLSQGYSLAKLFSRATGSELKIVGADTAENLGLKLDKEIGNGEICFSVSSQKSAQSTLNILDKFINTVDLGRGRLGAVQNRFESIIRNQGNIIENLSDARSRIRDADYAFETANLASLSIRQQASVAMLTYANKQGNLILSLLQNL
;
A
#
# COMPACT_ATOMS: atom_id res chain seq x y z
N THR A 1 -10.12 -17.01 4.31
CA THR A 1 -9.18 -15.93 4.62
C THR A 1 -9.92 -14.61 4.53
N THR A 2 -9.91 -13.88 5.63
CA THR A 2 -10.49 -12.52 5.74
C THR A 2 -9.37 -11.50 5.91
N PHE A 3 -9.51 -10.33 5.30
CA PHE A 3 -8.67 -9.17 5.53
C PHE A 3 -9.59 -8.01 5.94
N ALA A 4 -9.31 -7.34 7.05
CA ALA A 4 -10.14 -6.28 7.62
C ALA A 4 -11.62 -6.69 7.83
N GLY A 5 -11.88 -7.98 8.14
CA GLY A 5 -13.24 -8.52 8.31
C GLY A 5 -13.92 -9.00 7.02
N GLU A 6 -13.34 -8.72 5.85
CA GLU A 6 -13.91 -9.06 4.54
C GLU A 6 -13.28 -10.33 3.94
N LYS A 7 -14.10 -11.15 3.28
CA LYS A 7 -13.65 -12.40 2.64
C LYS A 7 -13.02 -12.07 1.28
N ILE A 8 -11.69 -12.20 1.16
CA ILE A 8 -10.95 -11.87 -0.08
C ILE A 8 -11.06 -12.97 -1.14
N LEU A 9 -11.14 -14.24 -0.72
CA LEU A 9 -11.10 -15.38 -1.65
C LEU A 9 -12.49 -15.93 -2.01
N ALA A 10 -13.57 -15.30 -1.55
CA ALA A 10 -14.93 -15.79 -1.77
C ALA A 10 -15.52 -15.45 -3.16
N GLY A 11 -14.83 -14.65 -3.97
CA GLY A 11 -15.31 -14.23 -5.30
C GLY A 11 -16.13 -12.94 -5.26
N ALA A 12 -16.74 -12.59 -6.40
CA ALA A 12 -17.32 -11.29 -6.71
C ALA A 12 -18.19 -10.63 -5.63
N ASN A 13 -18.08 -9.30 -5.57
CA ASN A 13 -18.98 -8.40 -4.85
C ASN A 13 -18.98 -8.49 -3.31
N GLN A 14 -17.87 -8.78 -2.65
CA GLN A 14 -17.78 -8.69 -1.21
C GLN A 14 -16.65 -7.73 -0.78
N GLY A 15 -17.04 -6.53 -0.36
CA GLY A 15 -16.23 -5.57 0.37
C GLY A 15 -15.11 -4.90 -0.42
N LEU A 16 -13.89 -5.38 -0.32
CA LEU A 16 -12.67 -4.82 -0.96
C LEU A 16 -12.52 -5.16 -2.45
N VAL A 17 -13.37 -6.03 -2.98
CA VAL A 17 -13.28 -6.52 -4.36
C VAL A 17 -14.28 -5.77 -5.21
N ASP A 18 -13.80 -5.03 -6.21
CA ASP A 18 -14.61 -4.32 -7.19
C ASP A 18 -15.47 -5.29 -8.02
N GLY A 19 -16.50 -4.80 -8.72
CA GLY A 19 -17.36 -5.59 -9.59
C GLY A 19 -16.61 -6.49 -10.60
N ASP A 20 -15.39 -6.12 -10.93
CA ASP A 20 -14.46 -6.87 -11.77
C ASP A 20 -13.61 -7.93 -11.03
N ASN A 21 -13.90 -8.21 -9.77
CA ASN A 21 -13.11 -9.11 -8.91
C ASN A 21 -11.63 -8.71 -8.73
N LYS A 22 -11.34 -7.43 -8.80
CA LYS A 22 -10.01 -6.87 -8.59
C LYS A 22 -9.97 -6.09 -7.28
N VAL A 23 -8.87 -6.23 -6.55
CA VAL A 23 -8.56 -5.35 -5.43
C VAL A 23 -7.66 -4.25 -5.94
N LYS A 24 -8.13 -3.01 -5.87
CA LYS A 24 -7.35 -1.82 -6.24
C LYS A 24 -6.71 -1.24 -4.99
N ILE A 25 -5.39 -1.15 -4.98
CA ILE A 25 -4.63 -0.56 -3.89
C ILE A 25 -4.01 0.74 -4.38
N GLN A 26 -4.37 1.85 -3.74
CA GLN A 26 -3.76 3.15 -4.01
C GLN A 26 -2.30 3.15 -3.54
N VAL A 27 -1.36 3.41 -4.45
CA VAL A 27 0.09 3.38 -4.19
C VAL A 27 0.78 4.70 -4.45
N GLY A 28 0.07 5.70 -4.98
CA GLY A 28 0.62 7.01 -5.26
C GLY A 28 -0.25 8.14 -4.73
N ALA A 29 0.24 9.38 -4.86
CA ALA A 29 -0.43 10.59 -4.38
C ALA A 29 -1.53 11.09 -5.34
N TYR A 30 -1.51 10.63 -6.58
CA TYR A 30 -2.47 11.07 -7.60
C TYR A 30 -3.64 10.10 -7.72
N ALA A 31 -4.79 10.62 -8.14
CA ALA A 31 -5.95 9.81 -8.43
C ALA A 31 -5.61 8.78 -9.54
N ASN A 32 -6.00 7.52 -9.34
CA ASN A 32 -5.72 6.38 -10.22
C ASN A 32 -4.28 5.81 -10.19
N ASP A 33 -3.40 6.28 -9.32
CA ASP A 33 -2.13 5.59 -9.05
C ASP A 33 -2.39 4.32 -8.24
N THR A 34 -3.00 3.33 -8.89
CA THR A 34 -3.42 2.08 -8.24
C THR A 34 -2.64 0.88 -8.78
N VAL A 35 -2.48 -0.12 -7.94
CA VAL A 35 -2.06 -1.47 -8.32
C VAL A 35 -3.26 -2.39 -8.19
N ASP A 36 -3.60 -3.04 -9.28
CA ASP A 36 -4.71 -3.99 -9.32
C ASP A 36 -4.20 -5.39 -9.00
N ILE A 37 -4.82 -6.03 -8.01
CA ILE A 37 -4.65 -7.45 -7.72
C ILE A 37 -5.85 -8.18 -8.30
N ASP A 38 -5.62 -8.98 -9.33
CA ASP A 38 -6.65 -9.79 -9.95
C ASP A 38 -6.93 -11.04 -9.09
N LEU A 39 -8.07 -11.02 -8.41
CA LEU A 39 -8.62 -12.13 -7.64
C LEU A 39 -9.86 -12.75 -8.32
N SER A 40 -10.10 -12.38 -9.58
CA SER A 40 -11.26 -12.85 -10.36
C SER A 40 -11.36 -14.38 -10.43
N GLN A 41 -10.24 -15.00 -10.21
CA GLN A 41 -10.08 -16.43 -10.40
C GLN A 41 -10.42 -17.26 -9.17
N GLY A 42 -11.20 -16.82 -8.21
CA GLY A 42 -11.59 -17.57 -7.01
C GLY A 42 -10.97 -18.97 -6.82
N TYR A 43 -10.68 -19.35 -5.59
CA TYR A 43 -10.01 -20.61 -5.25
C TYR A 43 -10.99 -21.66 -4.67
N SER A 44 -12.28 -21.55 -5.01
CA SER A 44 -13.23 -22.62 -4.68
C SER A 44 -12.95 -23.84 -5.57
N LEU A 45 -13.22 -25.05 -5.05
CA LEU A 45 -12.97 -26.30 -5.77
C LEU A 45 -13.66 -26.32 -7.14
N ALA A 46 -14.87 -25.79 -7.24
CA ALA A 46 -15.61 -25.67 -8.50
C ALA A 46 -14.90 -24.77 -9.52
N LYS A 47 -14.37 -23.64 -9.09
CA LYS A 47 -13.61 -22.71 -9.96
C LYS A 47 -12.24 -23.26 -10.33
N LEU A 48 -11.55 -23.93 -9.40
CA LEU A 48 -10.30 -24.62 -9.72
C LEU A 48 -10.52 -25.72 -10.76
N PHE A 49 -11.62 -26.46 -10.64
CA PHE A 49 -11.99 -27.49 -11.61
C PHE A 49 -12.24 -26.90 -13.01
N SER A 50 -13.05 -25.84 -13.11
CA SER A 50 -13.36 -25.24 -14.39
C SER A 50 -12.11 -24.71 -15.09
N ARG A 51 -11.14 -24.22 -14.35
CA ARG A 51 -9.85 -23.73 -14.86
C ARG A 51 -8.91 -24.88 -15.26
N ALA A 52 -8.88 -25.95 -14.49
CA ALA A 52 -8.04 -27.11 -14.74
C ALA A 52 -8.50 -27.91 -15.97
N THR A 53 -9.81 -27.95 -16.22
CA THR A 53 -10.42 -28.75 -17.29
C THR A 53 -10.92 -27.93 -18.45
N GLY A 54 -11.03 -26.61 -18.33
CA GLY A 54 -11.64 -25.72 -19.34
C GLY A 54 -13.16 -25.86 -19.44
N SER A 55 -13.79 -26.61 -18.55
CA SER A 55 -15.22 -26.88 -18.55
C SER A 55 -15.85 -26.50 -17.25
N GLU A 56 -17.06 -25.94 -17.30
CA GLU A 56 -17.85 -25.71 -16.08
C GLU A 56 -18.18 -27.04 -15.41
N LEU A 57 -18.02 -27.12 -14.10
CA LEU A 57 -18.37 -28.32 -13.36
C LEU A 57 -19.90 -28.45 -13.29
N LYS A 58 -20.47 -29.17 -14.26
CA LYS A 58 -21.87 -29.60 -14.23
C LYS A 58 -21.93 -30.99 -13.67
N ILE A 59 -22.20 -31.13 -12.38
CA ILE A 59 -22.47 -32.42 -11.77
C ILE A 59 -23.93 -32.75 -12.05
N VAL A 60 -24.19 -33.44 -13.14
CA VAL A 60 -25.50 -33.93 -13.54
C VAL A 60 -25.53 -35.44 -13.32
N GLY A 61 -25.70 -35.85 -12.05
CA GLY A 61 -25.82 -37.25 -11.65
C GLY A 61 -24.58 -37.89 -11.03
N ALA A 62 -24.78 -38.96 -10.28
CA ALA A 62 -23.72 -39.62 -9.50
C ALA A 62 -22.64 -40.24 -10.38
N ASP A 63 -23.03 -40.81 -11.53
CA ASP A 63 -22.13 -41.56 -12.42
C ASP A 63 -21.10 -40.65 -13.13
N THR A 64 -21.46 -39.39 -13.41
CA THR A 64 -20.57 -38.44 -14.08
C THR A 64 -19.48 -37.90 -13.13
N ALA A 65 -19.82 -37.72 -11.87
CA ALA A 65 -18.90 -37.28 -10.82
C ALA A 65 -17.84 -38.33 -10.51
N GLU A 66 -18.20 -39.60 -10.52
CA GLU A 66 -17.28 -40.70 -10.22
C GLU A 66 -16.21 -40.89 -11.29
N ASN A 67 -16.56 -40.68 -12.59
CA ASN A 67 -15.62 -40.70 -13.66
C ASN A 67 -14.62 -39.51 -13.65
N LEU A 68 -14.97 -38.45 -12.94
CA LEU A 68 -14.13 -37.25 -12.73
C LEU A 68 -13.35 -37.30 -11.42
N GLY A 69 -13.49 -38.37 -10.61
CA GLY A 69 -12.86 -38.45 -9.30
C GLY A 69 -13.44 -37.48 -8.25
N LEU A 70 -14.62 -36.92 -8.51
CA LEU A 70 -15.29 -35.96 -7.64
C LEU A 70 -16.64 -36.54 -7.19
N LYS A 71 -17.06 -36.29 -5.97
CA LYS A 71 -18.34 -36.66 -5.42
C LYS A 71 -19.02 -35.46 -4.79
N LEU A 72 -20.33 -35.34 -4.99
CA LEU A 72 -21.15 -34.42 -4.21
C LEU A 72 -21.43 -35.07 -2.86
N ASP A 73 -20.94 -34.45 -1.80
CA ASP A 73 -21.30 -34.89 -0.45
C ASP A 73 -22.66 -34.29 -0.06
N LYS A 74 -23.69 -35.15 -0.09
CA LYS A 74 -25.02 -34.77 0.35
C LYS A 74 -25.18 -34.80 1.87
N GLU A 75 -24.26 -35.44 2.58
CA GLU A 75 -24.35 -35.59 4.02
C GLU A 75 -23.84 -34.37 4.80
N ILE A 76 -22.93 -33.57 4.21
CA ILE A 76 -22.44 -32.31 4.80
C ILE A 76 -23.43 -31.15 4.58
N GLY A 77 -24.56 -31.39 3.96
CA GLY A 77 -25.71 -30.47 3.94
C GLY A 77 -25.61 -29.27 2.98
N ASN A 78 -24.48 -29.00 2.34
CA ASN A 78 -24.26 -27.83 1.47
C ASN A 78 -23.93 -28.16 0.01
N GLY A 79 -24.00 -29.43 -0.41
CA GLY A 79 -23.63 -29.83 -1.76
C GLY A 79 -22.15 -29.54 -2.07
N GLU A 80 -21.29 -29.69 -1.08
CA GLU A 80 -19.85 -29.49 -1.26
C GLU A 80 -19.24 -30.59 -2.13
N ILE A 81 -18.31 -30.21 -2.97
CA ILE A 81 -17.63 -31.12 -3.89
C ILE A 81 -16.43 -31.71 -3.16
N CYS A 82 -16.38 -33.05 -3.08
CA CYS A 82 -15.30 -33.81 -2.45
C CYS A 82 -14.59 -34.67 -3.47
N PHE A 83 -13.32 -34.99 -3.19
CA PHE A 83 -12.59 -35.99 -3.98
C PHE A 83 -13.11 -37.40 -3.63
N SER A 84 -13.27 -38.26 -4.64
CA SER A 84 -13.68 -39.64 -4.49
C SER A 84 -12.57 -40.61 -4.83
N VAL A 85 -12.27 -41.51 -3.91
CA VAL A 85 -11.29 -42.60 -4.07
C VAL A 85 -11.94 -43.96 -3.87
N SER A 86 -13.24 -44.05 -4.09
CA SER A 86 -14.03 -45.27 -3.81
C SER A 86 -13.74 -46.44 -4.75
N SER A 87 -13.21 -46.14 -5.95
CA SER A 87 -12.82 -47.16 -6.94
C SER A 87 -11.43 -46.85 -7.51
N GLN A 88 -10.76 -47.85 -8.09
CA GLN A 88 -9.48 -47.68 -8.76
C GLN A 88 -9.54 -46.59 -9.86
N LYS A 89 -10.63 -46.58 -10.62
CA LYS A 89 -10.86 -45.62 -11.69
C LYS A 89 -11.02 -44.18 -11.14
N SER A 90 -11.82 -44.01 -10.08
CA SER A 90 -12.01 -42.73 -9.44
C SER A 90 -10.72 -42.19 -8.81
N ALA A 91 -9.93 -43.07 -8.19
CA ALA A 91 -8.63 -42.71 -7.63
C ALA A 91 -7.63 -42.19 -8.69
N GLN A 92 -7.54 -42.85 -9.84
CA GLN A 92 -6.71 -42.41 -10.96
C GLN A 92 -7.17 -41.06 -11.52
N SER A 93 -8.48 -40.91 -11.68
CA SER A 93 -9.05 -39.63 -12.12
C SER A 93 -8.80 -38.50 -11.14
N THR A 94 -8.89 -38.77 -9.84
CA THR A 94 -8.58 -37.82 -8.76
C THR A 94 -7.13 -37.37 -8.83
N LEU A 95 -6.18 -38.29 -9.03
CA LEU A 95 -4.76 -37.96 -9.15
C LEU A 95 -4.50 -37.03 -10.34
N ASN A 96 -5.08 -37.34 -11.52
CA ASN A 96 -4.92 -36.50 -12.72
C ASN A 96 -5.49 -35.09 -12.54
N ILE A 97 -6.60 -34.95 -11.81
CA ILE A 97 -7.19 -33.65 -11.52
C ILE A 97 -6.37 -32.90 -10.48
N LEU A 98 -5.83 -33.60 -9.48
CA LEU A 98 -5.04 -33.01 -8.42
C LEU A 98 -3.77 -32.35 -8.98
N ASP A 99 -3.09 -33.01 -9.94
CA ASP A 99 -1.93 -32.42 -10.62
C ASP A 99 -2.29 -31.12 -11.35
N LYS A 100 -3.45 -31.10 -12.02
CA LYS A 100 -3.93 -29.89 -12.69
C LYS A 100 -4.30 -28.79 -11.69
N PHE A 101 -4.83 -29.16 -10.51
CA PHE A 101 -5.12 -28.19 -9.44
C PHE A 101 -3.85 -27.59 -8.89
N ILE A 102 -2.83 -28.41 -8.60
CA ILE A 102 -1.52 -27.94 -8.14
C ILE A 102 -0.94 -26.94 -9.14
N ASN A 103 -0.90 -27.27 -10.41
CA ASN A 103 -0.43 -26.35 -11.46
C ASN A 103 -1.22 -25.05 -11.48
N THR A 104 -2.53 -25.12 -11.32
CA THR A 104 -3.40 -23.93 -11.30
C THR A 104 -3.12 -23.04 -10.10
N VAL A 105 -2.91 -23.65 -8.94
CA VAL A 105 -2.55 -22.92 -7.70
C VAL A 105 -1.16 -22.32 -7.83
N ASP A 106 -0.19 -23.05 -8.38
CA ASP A 106 1.17 -22.56 -8.57
C ASP A 106 1.25 -21.38 -9.55
N LEU A 107 0.45 -21.39 -10.62
CA LEU A 107 0.29 -20.22 -11.48
C LEU A 107 -0.30 -19.03 -10.72
N GLY A 108 -1.28 -19.26 -9.85
CA GLY A 108 -1.84 -18.24 -8.98
C GLY A 108 -0.81 -17.66 -8.02
N ARG A 109 -0.02 -18.53 -7.38
CA ARG A 109 1.09 -18.14 -6.51
C ARG A 109 2.15 -17.34 -7.25
N GLY A 110 2.50 -17.75 -8.48
CA GLY A 110 3.45 -17.00 -9.32
C GLY A 110 2.98 -15.59 -9.61
N ARG A 111 1.69 -15.40 -9.93
CA ARG A 111 1.11 -14.06 -10.13
C ARG A 111 1.16 -13.22 -8.87
N LEU A 112 0.79 -13.79 -7.72
CA LEU A 112 0.87 -13.09 -6.44
C LEU A 112 2.32 -12.72 -6.08
N GLY A 113 3.29 -13.60 -6.35
CA GLY A 113 4.70 -13.30 -6.18
C GLY A 113 5.18 -12.13 -7.06
N ALA A 114 4.71 -12.05 -8.30
CA ALA A 114 5.00 -10.90 -9.16
C ALA A 114 4.41 -9.59 -8.60
N VAL A 115 3.20 -9.64 -8.05
CA VAL A 115 2.58 -8.49 -7.38
C VAL A 115 3.36 -8.08 -6.12
N GLN A 116 3.83 -9.04 -5.32
CA GLN A 116 4.69 -8.76 -4.16
C GLN A 116 5.97 -8.03 -4.57
N ASN A 117 6.69 -8.54 -5.57
CA ASN A 117 7.89 -7.87 -6.09
C ASN A 117 7.60 -6.44 -6.58
N ARG A 118 6.44 -6.24 -7.22
CA ARG A 118 6.00 -4.91 -7.65
C ARG A 118 5.76 -3.99 -6.45
N PHE A 119 5.10 -4.47 -5.39
CA PHE A 119 4.89 -3.68 -4.17
C PHE A 119 6.21 -3.33 -3.48
N GLU A 120 7.15 -4.26 -3.38
CA GLU A 120 8.47 -3.97 -2.82
C GLU A 120 9.20 -2.88 -3.61
N SER A 121 9.12 -2.92 -4.95
CA SER A 121 9.69 -1.87 -5.80
C SER A 121 9.02 -0.51 -5.55
N ILE A 122 7.69 -0.49 -5.42
CA ILE A 122 6.92 0.72 -5.13
C ILE A 122 7.30 1.27 -3.76
N ILE A 123 7.41 0.43 -2.73
CA ILE A 123 7.80 0.85 -1.37
C ILE A 123 9.20 1.49 -1.38
N ARG A 124 10.16 0.89 -2.09
CA ARG A 124 11.50 1.48 -2.24
C ARG A 124 11.45 2.84 -2.96
N ASN A 125 10.66 2.95 -4.01
CA ASN A 125 10.50 4.21 -4.76
C ASN A 125 9.83 5.28 -3.89
N GLN A 126 8.78 4.94 -3.16
CA GLN A 126 8.11 5.85 -2.22
C GLN A 126 9.07 6.30 -1.09
N GLY A 127 9.92 5.42 -0.60
CA GLY A 127 10.97 5.78 0.36
C GLY A 127 11.88 6.88 -0.17
N ASN A 128 12.38 6.74 -1.41
CA ASN A 128 13.21 7.75 -2.05
C ASN A 128 12.46 9.08 -2.28
N ILE A 129 11.18 9.00 -2.65
CA ILE A 129 10.34 10.20 -2.82
C ILE A 129 10.16 10.93 -1.48
N ILE A 130 9.88 10.20 -0.39
CA ILE A 130 9.72 10.77 0.95
C ILE A 130 11.01 11.47 1.39
N GLU A 131 12.17 10.85 1.17
CA GLU A 131 13.47 11.45 1.49
C GLU A 131 13.70 12.74 0.71
N ASN A 132 13.51 12.72 -0.61
CA ASN A 132 13.65 13.91 -1.45
C ASN A 132 12.66 15.02 -1.08
N LEU A 133 11.41 14.68 -0.77
CA LEU A 133 10.41 15.65 -0.32
C LEU A 133 10.73 16.23 1.06
N SER A 134 11.28 15.42 1.97
CA SER A 134 11.73 15.88 3.28
C SER A 134 12.89 16.88 3.14
N ASP A 135 13.86 16.57 2.29
CA ASP A 135 14.99 17.46 1.96
C ASP A 135 14.51 18.78 1.31
N ALA A 136 13.61 18.69 0.34
CA ALA A 136 13.04 19.88 -0.30
C ALA A 136 12.25 20.73 0.71
N ARG A 137 11.47 20.09 1.58
CA ARG A 137 10.73 20.76 2.65
C ARG A 137 11.67 21.45 3.63
N SER A 138 12.76 20.78 4.04
CA SER A 138 13.79 21.34 4.93
C SER A 138 14.40 22.61 4.31
N ARG A 139 14.81 22.55 3.03
CA ARG A 139 15.37 23.70 2.31
C ARG A 139 14.44 24.91 2.20
N ILE A 140 13.13 24.68 2.17
CA ILE A 140 12.12 25.76 2.07
C ILE A 140 11.74 26.30 3.45
N ARG A 141 11.67 25.45 4.45
CA ARG A 141 11.03 25.76 5.72
C ARG A 141 12.02 25.97 6.85
N ASP A 142 13.16 25.27 6.83
CA ASP A 142 14.11 25.34 7.92
C ASP A 142 15.01 26.56 7.76
N ALA A 143 15.06 27.39 8.80
CA ALA A 143 15.96 28.50 8.87
C ALA A 143 17.36 28.04 9.26
N ASP A 144 18.39 28.60 8.63
CA ASP A 144 19.77 28.44 9.10
C ASP A 144 19.92 29.17 10.44
N TYR A 145 19.94 28.40 11.52
CA TYR A 145 20.00 28.93 12.89
C TYR A 145 21.28 29.71 13.14
N ALA A 146 22.39 29.32 12.52
CA ALA A 146 23.67 30.02 12.65
C ALA A 146 23.61 31.41 11.99
N PHE A 147 23.04 31.49 10.79
CA PHE A 147 22.85 32.74 10.06
C PHE A 147 21.88 33.66 10.81
N GLU A 148 20.77 33.13 11.33
CA GLU A 148 19.76 33.94 12.02
C GLU A 148 20.26 34.47 13.38
N THR A 149 21.03 33.67 14.11
CA THR A 149 21.66 34.14 15.37
C THR A 149 22.73 35.19 15.10
N ALA A 150 23.51 35.08 14.01
CA ALA A 150 24.45 36.11 13.59
C ALA A 150 23.74 37.44 13.22
N ASN A 151 22.63 37.36 12.51
CA ASN A 151 21.78 38.51 12.21
C ASN A 151 21.23 39.15 13.49
N LEU A 152 20.72 38.36 14.43
CA LEU A 152 20.20 38.82 15.69
C LEU A 152 21.29 39.56 16.49
N ALA A 153 22.51 38.97 16.58
CA ALA A 153 23.64 39.59 17.22
C ALA A 153 24.03 40.94 16.58
N SER A 154 24.08 40.99 15.24
CA SER A 154 24.36 42.22 14.49
C SER A 154 23.32 43.31 14.73
N LEU A 155 22.02 42.96 14.75
CA LEU A 155 20.94 43.90 15.05
C LEU A 155 21.02 44.39 16.51
N SER A 156 21.33 43.53 17.47
CA SER A 156 21.52 43.89 18.86
C SER A 156 22.67 44.86 19.05
N ILE A 157 23.81 44.64 18.41
CA ILE A 157 24.96 45.56 18.43
C ILE A 157 24.60 46.92 17.80
N ARG A 158 23.92 46.93 16.66
CA ARG A 158 23.45 48.19 16.04
C ARG A 158 22.49 48.93 16.94
N GLN A 159 21.58 48.27 17.61
CA GLN A 159 20.68 48.90 18.57
C GLN A 159 21.43 49.53 19.74
N GLN A 160 22.37 48.81 20.34
CA GLN A 160 23.21 49.32 21.42
C GLN A 160 24.05 50.52 20.97
N ALA A 161 24.67 50.42 19.78
CA ALA A 161 25.45 51.54 19.21
C ALA A 161 24.57 52.75 18.92
N SER A 162 23.36 52.57 18.40
CA SER A 162 22.41 53.65 18.16
C SER A 162 22.01 54.38 19.44
N VAL A 163 21.70 53.62 20.51
CA VAL A 163 21.37 54.18 21.82
C VAL A 163 22.58 54.95 22.41
N ALA A 164 23.80 54.39 22.30
CA ALA A 164 25.02 55.08 22.75
C ALA A 164 25.27 56.38 21.97
N MET A 165 25.10 56.36 20.65
CA MET A 165 25.22 57.57 19.83
C MET A 165 24.17 58.64 20.17
N LEU A 166 22.93 58.22 20.44
CA LEU A 166 21.85 59.13 20.83
C LEU A 166 22.13 59.80 22.19
N THR A 167 22.63 59.02 23.14
CA THR A 167 23.06 59.55 24.45
C THR A 167 24.23 60.51 24.31
N TYR A 168 25.20 60.24 23.41
CA TYR A 168 26.31 61.10 23.13
C TYR A 168 25.84 62.42 22.48
N ALA A 169 24.98 62.36 21.47
CA ALA A 169 24.40 63.52 20.81
C ALA A 169 23.64 64.41 21.78
N ASN A 170 22.85 63.84 22.66
CA ASN A 170 22.13 64.60 23.70
C ASN A 170 23.08 65.28 24.71
N LYS A 171 24.19 64.63 25.06
CA LYS A 171 25.23 65.24 25.95
C LYS A 171 25.92 66.44 25.26
N GLN A 172 26.14 66.42 23.97
CA GLN A 172 26.74 67.57 23.26
C GLN A 172 25.86 68.83 23.36
N GLY A 173 24.54 68.69 23.19
CA GLY A 173 23.60 69.80 23.37
C GLY A 173 23.68 70.42 24.77
N ASN A 174 23.79 69.61 25.81
CA ASN A 174 23.93 70.08 27.19
C ASN A 174 25.28 70.76 27.45
N LEU A 175 26.37 70.32 26.78
CA LEU A 175 27.69 70.94 26.86
C LEU A 175 27.68 72.34 26.23
N ILE A 176 27.03 72.51 25.10
CA ILE A 176 26.85 73.83 24.48
C ILE A 176 26.05 74.76 25.35
N LEU A 177 24.99 74.26 25.98
CA LEU A 177 24.17 75.05 26.88
C LEU A 177 24.97 75.50 28.14
N SER A 178 25.81 74.66 28.68
CA SER A 178 26.68 74.98 29.86
C SER A 178 27.77 75.99 29.50
N LEU A 179 28.29 75.96 28.28
CA LEU A 179 29.23 76.96 27.77
C LEU A 179 28.57 78.33 27.59
N LEU A 180 27.36 78.41 27.14
CA LEU A 180 26.60 79.65 26.97
C LEU A 180 26.16 80.25 28.28
N GLN A 181 25.97 79.47 29.34
CA GLN A 181 25.60 79.93 30.65
C GLN A 181 26.79 80.47 31.48
N ASN A 182 28.03 80.17 31.05
CA ASN A 182 29.25 80.65 31.68
C ASN A 182 29.92 81.85 30.98
N LEU A 183 29.25 82.41 29.95
CA LEU A 183 29.63 83.62 29.26
C LEU A 183 28.75 84.78 29.67
#